data_7e641119649d2906d0dff233844a8a15
#
_entry.id   7e641119649d2906d0dff233844a8a15
#
_cell.length_a   1.000
_cell.length_b   1.000
_cell.length_c   1.000
_cell.angle_alpha   90.00
_cell.angle_beta   90.00
_cell.angle_gamma   90.00
#
_symmetry.space_group_name_H-M   'P 1'
#
loop_
_entity.id
_entity.type
_entity.pdbx_description
1 polymer ?
#
loop_
_entity_poly.entity_id
_entity_poly.type
_entity_poly.pdbx_seq_one_letter_code
_entity_poly.pdbx_strand_id
1 'polypeptide(L)'
;MSDFPKHARTATEAIRGLFPETPLQRNDHLSARYGAEIWLKREDLTSVRSYKLRGAFNAMRKVRARTPDQQHFVCASAGNHAQGVAYACRHFGVRGTIFMPVTTPQQKIDKTRTFGGDAIRIELTGDYFDQTLAAAQAFCRDEGAHFLAPFDDADVIEGQASVAVEIVEQLGRAPDLVVLPVGGGGLAAGVSSYLREVATETRFRFVEPLGGASLKTALEQGGPVKLPRVNSFVDGAAVAKIGDLTFRRLDWARPNLVHLAPEDRICITMLEMLNVEGIVLEPAGALSVDVLPELADEIRGKTVVCVTSGGNFDFERLPEVKERAQRYAGLKKYFILRMPQRPGALREFLSMLGPEDDISRFEYLKKSARNFGSVLIGIETKRAENFVHFTGRMEAADFTYRDITHDEALAEFLI
;
A
#
# COMPACT_ATOMS: atom_id res chain seq x y z
N MET A 1 12.44 -29.94 11.53
CA MET A 1 11.33 -28.93 11.45
C MET A 1 11.53 -27.99 12.63
N SER A 2 11.42 -26.70 12.38
CA SER A 2 11.45 -25.72 13.47
C SER A 2 10.13 -25.76 14.27
N ASP A 3 10.09 -25.14 15.45
CA ASP A 3 8.84 -25.01 16.22
C ASP A 3 7.90 -23.93 15.62
N PHE A 4 8.32 -23.22 14.56
CA PHE A 4 7.58 -22.10 14.00
C PHE A 4 6.18 -22.46 13.49
N PRO A 5 5.96 -23.57 12.72
CA PRO A 5 4.62 -23.97 12.30
C PRO A 5 3.67 -24.25 13.46
N LYS A 6 4.17 -24.82 14.55
CA LYS A 6 3.38 -25.04 15.76
C LYS A 6 2.96 -23.72 16.41
N HIS A 7 3.90 -22.77 16.53
CA HIS A 7 3.61 -21.44 17.07
C HIS A 7 2.60 -20.66 16.20
N ALA A 8 2.73 -20.73 14.86
CA ALA A 8 1.80 -20.12 13.94
C ALA A 8 0.37 -20.70 14.10
N ARG A 9 0.23 -22.01 14.26
CA ARG A 9 -1.09 -22.64 14.52
C ARG A 9 -1.66 -22.20 15.85
N THR A 10 -0.87 -22.19 16.92
CA THR A 10 -1.31 -21.69 18.24
C THR A 10 -1.73 -20.22 18.17
N ALA A 11 -1.02 -19.38 17.40
CA ALA A 11 -1.42 -18.02 17.15
C ALA A 11 -2.75 -17.94 16.39
N THR A 12 -2.95 -18.80 15.37
CA THR A 12 -4.19 -18.88 14.60
C THR A 12 -5.39 -19.25 15.47
N GLU A 13 -5.25 -20.29 16.31
CA GLU A 13 -6.30 -20.68 17.25
C GLU A 13 -6.69 -19.54 18.20
N ALA A 14 -5.71 -18.81 18.72
CA ALA A 14 -5.97 -17.68 19.59
C ALA A 14 -6.66 -16.50 18.83
N ILE A 15 -6.24 -16.23 17.60
CA ILE A 15 -6.80 -15.16 16.74
C ILE A 15 -8.26 -15.48 16.37
N ARG A 16 -8.62 -16.74 16.15
CA ARG A 16 -10.01 -17.17 15.91
C ARG A 16 -10.96 -16.87 17.07
N GLY A 17 -10.44 -16.75 18.27
CA GLY A 17 -11.20 -16.24 19.42
C GLY A 17 -11.44 -14.72 19.38
N LEU A 18 -10.70 -13.99 18.57
CA LEU A 18 -10.80 -12.53 18.42
C LEU A 18 -11.74 -12.12 17.26
N PHE A 19 -11.58 -12.74 16.10
CA PHE A 19 -12.41 -12.55 14.91
C PHE A 19 -12.41 -13.83 14.06
N PRO A 20 -13.45 -14.05 13.23
CA PRO A 20 -13.53 -15.21 12.35
C PRO A 20 -12.43 -15.19 11.30
N GLU A 21 -12.13 -16.33 10.71
CA GLU A 21 -11.18 -16.43 9.59
C GLU A 21 -11.55 -15.45 8.49
N THR A 22 -10.54 -14.77 7.94
CA THR A 22 -10.77 -13.94 6.76
C THR A 22 -11.01 -14.82 5.54
N PRO A 23 -11.90 -14.42 4.62
CA PRO A 23 -12.19 -15.26 3.46
C PRO A 23 -10.98 -15.46 2.55
N LEU A 24 -10.84 -16.67 2.02
CA LEU A 24 -10.06 -16.96 0.82
C LEU A 24 -11.06 -17.06 -0.34
N GLN A 25 -11.17 -15.97 -1.10
CA GLN A 25 -12.19 -15.78 -2.12
C GLN A 25 -11.61 -15.99 -3.51
N ARG A 26 -12.17 -16.94 -4.30
CA ARG A 26 -11.81 -17.05 -5.71
C ARG A 26 -12.29 -15.80 -6.46
N ASN A 27 -11.43 -15.24 -7.28
CA ASN A 27 -11.76 -14.11 -8.13
C ASN A 27 -11.92 -14.56 -9.58
N ASP A 28 -13.15 -14.61 -10.08
CA ASP A 28 -13.47 -15.15 -11.41
C ASP A 28 -13.00 -14.22 -12.54
N HIS A 29 -13.07 -12.90 -12.34
CA HIS A 29 -12.62 -11.93 -13.31
C HIS A 29 -11.11 -12.04 -13.58
N LEU A 30 -10.29 -11.99 -12.51
CA LEU A 30 -8.85 -12.16 -12.63
C LEU A 30 -8.47 -13.56 -13.11
N SER A 31 -9.19 -14.59 -12.65
CA SER A 31 -8.94 -15.97 -13.09
C SER A 31 -9.16 -16.14 -14.59
N ALA A 32 -10.23 -15.60 -15.14
CA ALA A 32 -10.51 -15.63 -16.57
C ALA A 32 -9.47 -14.84 -17.36
N ARG A 33 -9.06 -13.66 -16.88
CA ARG A 33 -8.06 -12.78 -17.53
C ARG A 33 -6.72 -13.48 -17.69
N TYR A 34 -6.23 -14.16 -16.64
CA TYR A 34 -4.88 -14.74 -16.62
C TYR A 34 -4.85 -16.25 -16.92
N GLY A 35 -6.00 -16.90 -17.10
CA GLY A 35 -6.06 -18.34 -17.30
C GLY A 35 -5.49 -19.14 -16.13
N ALA A 36 -5.76 -18.70 -14.90
CA ALA A 36 -5.25 -19.23 -13.65
C ALA A 36 -6.37 -19.31 -12.62
N GLU A 37 -6.19 -20.02 -11.52
CA GLU A 37 -7.08 -19.92 -10.35
C GLU A 37 -6.57 -18.83 -9.43
N ILE A 38 -7.10 -17.62 -9.54
CA ILE A 38 -6.71 -16.49 -8.69
C ILE A 38 -7.61 -16.43 -7.46
N TRP A 39 -6.99 -16.48 -6.29
CA TRP A 39 -7.64 -16.40 -4.99
C TRP A 39 -7.16 -15.17 -4.25
N LEU A 40 -8.07 -14.45 -3.61
CA LEU A 40 -7.79 -13.30 -2.77
C LEU A 40 -7.90 -13.71 -1.31
N LYS A 41 -6.83 -13.61 -0.54
CA LYS A 41 -6.88 -13.72 0.92
C LYS A 41 -7.22 -12.33 1.48
N ARG A 42 -8.45 -12.19 1.94
CA ARG A 42 -9.15 -10.92 2.20
C ARG A 42 -8.84 -10.38 3.61
N GLU A 43 -7.58 -9.96 3.83
CA GLU A 43 -7.17 -9.35 5.10
C GLU A 43 -7.76 -7.94 5.32
N ASP A 44 -8.28 -7.33 4.27
CA ASP A 44 -9.10 -6.11 4.31
C ASP A 44 -10.45 -6.31 5.03
N LEU A 45 -10.86 -7.54 5.31
CA LEU A 45 -12.10 -7.87 6.01
C LEU A 45 -11.92 -8.20 7.50
N THR A 46 -10.73 -8.02 8.06
CA THR A 46 -10.55 -8.08 9.52
C THR A 46 -11.33 -6.97 10.23
N SER A 47 -11.50 -7.08 11.54
CA SER A 47 -12.20 -6.07 12.35
C SER A 47 -11.62 -4.65 12.22
N VAL A 48 -10.29 -4.53 11.95
CA VAL A 48 -9.59 -3.26 11.72
C VAL A 48 -9.22 -3.05 10.25
N ARG A 49 -9.78 -3.84 9.34
CA ARG A 49 -9.58 -3.77 7.89
C ARG A 49 -8.12 -3.92 7.44
N SER A 50 -7.30 -4.67 8.18
CA SER A 50 -5.94 -5.04 7.78
C SER A 50 -5.39 -6.20 8.60
N TYR A 51 -4.44 -6.95 8.04
CA TYR A 51 -3.76 -8.08 8.69
C TYR A 51 -3.01 -7.69 9.97
N LYS A 52 -2.70 -6.41 10.18
CA LYS A 52 -1.88 -5.92 11.29
C LYS A 52 -2.41 -6.31 12.67
N LEU A 53 -3.72 -6.49 12.80
CA LEU A 53 -4.35 -6.95 14.03
C LEU A 53 -3.80 -8.32 14.49
N ARG A 54 -3.52 -9.23 13.56
CA ARG A 54 -3.02 -10.58 13.86
C ARG A 54 -1.72 -10.55 14.64
N GLY A 55 -0.73 -9.81 14.14
CA GLY A 55 0.57 -9.67 14.80
C GLY A 55 0.49 -8.88 16.10
N ALA A 56 -0.23 -7.75 16.13
CA ALA A 56 -0.41 -6.94 17.34
C ALA A 56 -1.06 -7.74 18.47
N PHE A 57 -2.12 -8.48 18.15
CA PHE A 57 -2.81 -9.34 19.11
C PHE A 57 -1.91 -10.47 19.63
N ASN A 58 -1.23 -11.20 18.74
CA ASN A 58 -0.38 -12.33 19.15
C ASN A 58 0.80 -11.88 20.03
N ALA A 59 1.46 -10.77 19.65
CA ALA A 59 2.57 -10.22 20.44
C ALA A 59 2.06 -9.80 21.84
N MET A 60 0.96 -9.05 21.91
CA MET A 60 0.38 -8.62 23.19
C MET A 60 -0.03 -9.82 24.05
N ARG A 61 -0.68 -10.83 23.47
CA ARG A 61 -1.08 -12.07 24.16
C ARG A 61 0.13 -12.77 24.77
N LYS A 62 1.21 -12.92 24.02
CA LYS A 62 2.43 -13.62 24.47
C LYS A 62 3.20 -12.81 25.52
N VAL A 63 3.27 -11.48 25.38
CA VAL A 63 3.86 -10.61 26.38
C VAL A 63 3.11 -10.74 27.72
N ARG A 64 1.79 -10.69 27.70
CA ARG A 64 0.97 -10.85 28.91
C ARG A 64 1.09 -12.25 29.54
N ALA A 65 1.27 -13.28 28.73
CA ALA A 65 1.53 -14.63 29.24
C ALA A 65 2.90 -14.75 29.95
N ARG A 66 3.93 -14.05 29.46
CA ARG A 66 5.28 -14.03 30.08
C ARG A 66 5.37 -13.07 31.26
N THR A 67 4.65 -11.96 31.19
CA THR A 67 4.66 -10.87 32.17
C THR A 67 3.21 -10.45 32.45
N PRO A 68 2.48 -11.16 33.34
CA PRO A 68 1.05 -10.90 33.59
C PRO A 68 0.76 -9.49 34.09
N ASP A 69 1.71 -8.85 34.78
CA ASP A 69 1.59 -7.49 35.30
C ASP A 69 1.78 -6.40 34.23
N GLN A 70 2.18 -6.77 33.00
CA GLN A 70 2.29 -5.81 31.91
C GLN A 70 0.92 -5.36 31.45
N GLN A 71 0.53 -4.13 31.84
CA GLN A 71 -0.79 -3.54 31.60
C GLN A 71 -0.72 -2.31 30.68
N HIS A 72 0.47 -1.91 30.21
CA HIS A 72 0.65 -0.72 29.40
C HIS A 72 1.46 -1.04 28.14
N PHE A 73 0.84 -0.83 26.97
CA PHE A 73 1.44 -1.08 25.67
C PHE A 73 1.55 0.21 24.87
N VAL A 74 2.61 0.34 24.08
CA VAL A 74 2.91 1.55 23.30
C VAL A 74 3.25 1.18 21.88
N CYS A 75 2.82 1.97 20.90
CA CYS A 75 3.34 1.89 19.54
C CYS A 75 3.52 3.28 18.93
N ALA A 76 4.33 3.36 17.87
CA ALA A 76 4.46 4.51 17.00
C ALA A 76 3.91 4.14 15.62
N SER A 77 2.76 4.67 15.25
CA SER A 77 2.14 4.44 13.93
C SER A 77 0.91 5.33 13.77
N ALA A 78 0.71 5.86 12.56
CA ALA A 78 -0.52 6.57 12.17
C ALA A 78 -1.47 5.72 11.29
N GLY A 79 -1.17 4.43 11.08
CA GLY A 79 -1.91 3.58 10.15
C GLY A 79 -2.40 2.27 10.77
N ASN A 80 -2.39 1.22 9.98
CA ASN A 80 -2.93 -0.10 10.31
C ASN A 80 -2.40 -0.71 11.60
N HIS A 81 -1.12 -0.49 11.91
CA HIS A 81 -0.55 -1.01 13.15
C HIS A 81 -1.15 -0.33 14.38
N ALA A 82 -1.31 1.02 14.35
CA ALA A 82 -1.97 1.76 15.42
C ALA A 82 -3.39 1.23 15.69
N GLN A 83 -4.16 0.99 14.63
CA GLN A 83 -5.52 0.46 14.71
C GLN A 83 -5.54 -0.96 15.29
N GLY A 84 -4.60 -1.82 14.86
CA GLY A 84 -4.45 -3.17 15.39
C GLY A 84 -4.09 -3.20 16.88
N VAL A 85 -3.14 -2.34 17.32
CA VAL A 85 -2.75 -2.19 18.73
C VAL A 85 -3.91 -1.63 19.54
N ALA A 86 -4.60 -0.61 19.06
CA ALA A 86 -5.74 0.01 19.72
C ALA A 86 -6.87 -1.02 19.98
N TYR A 87 -7.23 -1.80 18.95
CA TYR A 87 -8.22 -2.86 19.08
C TYR A 87 -7.79 -3.94 20.07
N ALA A 88 -6.51 -4.37 20.02
CA ALA A 88 -5.98 -5.37 20.94
C ALA A 88 -5.96 -4.86 22.40
N CYS A 89 -5.60 -3.59 22.65
CA CYS A 89 -5.67 -2.98 23.98
C CYS A 89 -7.08 -3.04 24.54
N ARG A 90 -8.08 -2.64 23.73
CA ARG A 90 -9.49 -2.71 24.13
C ARG A 90 -9.93 -4.15 24.43
N HIS A 91 -9.55 -5.10 23.59
CA HIS A 91 -9.91 -6.52 23.77
C HIS A 91 -9.35 -7.09 25.09
N PHE A 92 -8.09 -6.79 25.39
CA PHE A 92 -7.44 -7.28 26.60
C PHE A 92 -7.75 -6.47 27.86
N GLY A 93 -8.42 -5.33 27.74
CA GLY A 93 -8.69 -4.42 28.87
C GLY A 93 -7.42 -3.78 29.44
N VAL A 94 -6.40 -3.54 28.59
CA VAL A 94 -5.11 -2.94 28.97
C VAL A 94 -4.96 -1.55 28.38
N ARG A 95 -4.07 -0.73 28.97
CA ARG A 95 -3.81 0.63 28.50
C ARG A 95 -2.95 0.61 27.22
N GLY A 96 -3.31 1.46 26.26
CA GLY A 96 -2.50 1.72 25.06
C GLY A 96 -2.12 3.20 24.94
N THR A 97 -0.86 3.51 24.62
CA THR A 97 -0.46 4.84 24.18
C THR A 97 0.03 4.76 22.75
N ILE A 98 -0.67 5.45 21.86
CA ILE A 98 -0.42 5.43 20.42
C ILE A 98 0.24 6.76 20.03
N PHE A 99 1.51 6.71 19.67
CA PHE A 99 2.23 7.88 19.18
C PHE A 99 2.03 8.04 17.67
N MET A 100 1.66 9.24 17.24
CA MET A 100 1.46 9.62 15.83
C MET A 100 2.16 10.95 15.56
N PRO A 101 2.66 11.18 14.31
CA PRO A 101 3.10 12.51 13.89
C PRO A 101 1.99 13.55 14.02
N VAL A 102 2.34 14.81 14.31
CA VAL A 102 1.36 15.92 14.39
C VAL A 102 0.67 16.18 13.05
N THR A 103 1.30 15.76 11.96
CA THR A 103 0.79 15.84 10.58
C THR A 103 -0.21 14.74 10.22
N THR A 104 -0.55 13.85 11.16
CA THR A 104 -1.47 12.73 10.91
C THR A 104 -2.87 13.23 10.56
N PRO A 105 -3.47 12.78 9.43
CA PRO A 105 -4.83 13.13 9.06
C PRO A 105 -5.85 12.77 10.15
N GLN A 106 -6.82 13.66 10.38
CA GLN A 106 -7.83 13.49 11.44
C GLN A 106 -8.60 12.17 11.30
N GLN A 107 -8.89 11.74 10.09
CA GLN A 107 -9.58 10.49 9.82
C GLN A 107 -8.82 9.27 10.38
N LYS A 108 -7.48 9.23 10.29
CA LYS A 108 -6.66 8.14 10.86
C LYS A 108 -6.67 8.16 12.38
N ILE A 109 -6.67 9.35 12.98
CA ILE A 109 -6.80 9.55 14.42
C ILE A 109 -8.15 9.02 14.91
N ASP A 110 -9.23 9.42 14.25
CA ASP A 110 -10.60 9.04 14.63
C ASP A 110 -10.87 7.55 14.45
N LYS A 111 -10.37 6.93 13.37
CA LYS A 111 -10.43 5.47 13.20
C LYS A 111 -9.70 4.75 14.35
N THR A 112 -8.53 5.21 14.74
CA THR A 112 -7.77 4.59 15.84
C THR A 112 -8.53 4.73 17.17
N ARG A 113 -9.13 5.89 17.45
CA ARG A 113 -10.00 6.10 18.63
C ARG A 113 -11.22 5.18 18.59
N THR A 114 -11.86 5.03 17.44
CA THR A 114 -13.02 4.14 17.28
C THR A 114 -12.69 2.70 17.67
N PHE A 115 -11.54 2.20 17.29
CA PHE A 115 -11.14 0.83 17.61
C PHE A 115 -10.69 0.64 19.06
N GLY A 116 -9.99 1.63 19.62
CA GLY A 116 -9.45 1.53 20.98
C GLY A 116 -10.40 1.98 22.09
N GLY A 117 -11.34 2.89 21.78
CA GLY A 117 -12.22 3.50 22.81
C GLY A 117 -11.43 4.12 23.95
N ASP A 118 -11.89 3.90 25.17
CA ASP A 118 -11.27 4.41 26.40
C ASP A 118 -10.00 3.65 26.81
N ALA A 119 -9.66 2.55 26.13
CA ALA A 119 -8.46 1.78 26.43
C ALA A 119 -7.17 2.45 25.92
N ILE A 120 -7.28 3.47 25.06
CA ILE A 120 -6.12 4.10 24.46
C ILE A 120 -6.06 5.61 24.68
N ARG A 121 -4.80 6.11 24.66
CA ARG A 121 -4.48 7.52 24.54
C ARG A 121 -3.66 7.74 23.26
N ILE A 122 -3.94 8.79 22.51
CA ILE A 122 -3.18 9.18 21.32
C ILE A 122 -2.34 10.40 21.67
N GLU A 123 -1.02 10.28 21.41
CA GLU A 123 -0.03 11.33 21.59
C GLU A 123 0.47 11.79 20.23
N LEU A 124 0.21 13.05 19.89
CA LEU A 124 0.71 13.67 18.68
C LEU A 124 2.08 14.30 18.96
N THR A 125 3.14 13.78 18.33
CA THR A 125 4.52 14.20 18.63
C THR A 125 5.41 14.06 17.40
N GLY A 126 6.16 15.13 17.11
CA GLY A 126 7.08 15.20 15.98
C GLY A 126 6.37 15.41 14.64
N ASP A 127 7.09 15.97 13.68
CA ASP A 127 6.59 16.20 12.33
C ASP A 127 6.73 14.96 11.44
N TYR A 128 7.72 14.10 11.77
CA TYR A 128 8.08 12.92 11.01
C TYR A 128 8.12 11.66 11.88
N PHE A 129 7.96 10.51 11.24
CA PHE A 129 7.89 9.21 11.90
C PHE A 129 9.09 8.89 12.81
N ASP A 130 10.32 9.24 12.39
CA ASP A 130 11.54 8.96 13.19
C ASP A 130 11.49 9.68 14.56
N GLN A 131 10.97 10.91 14.61
CA GLN A 131 10.80 11.69 15.85
C GLN A 131 9.71 11.06 16.74
N THR A 132 8.60 10.69 16.13
CA THR A 132 7.49 10.01 16.81
C THR A 132 7.94 8.69 17.43
N LEU A 133 8.71 7.89 16.69
CA LEU A 133 9.26 6.62 17.17
C LEU A 133 10.21 6.83 18.36
N ALA A 134 11.11 7.80 18.27
CA ALA A 134 12.03 8.12 19.34
C ALA A 134 11.29 8.53 20.63
N ALA A 135 10.23 9.36 20.52
CA ALA A 135 9.39 9.76 21.64
C ALA A 135 8.65 8.55 22.25
N ALA A 136 8.08 7.68 21.44
CA ALA A 136 7.41 6.46 21.93
C ALA A 136 8.37 5.53 22.67
N GLN A 137 9.59 5.36 22.17
CA GLN A 137 10.61 4.54 22.83
C GLN A 137 11.12 5.16 24.15
N ALA A 138 11.26 6.49 24.21
CA ALA A 138 11.59 7.19 25.45
C ALA A 138 10.48 6.99 26.49
N PHE A 139 9.24 7.22 26.10
CA PHE A 139 8.07 7.01 26.95
C PHE A 139 7.99 5.57 27.51
N CYS A 140 8.30 4.56 26.69
CA CYS A 140 8.34 3.16 27.17
C CYS A 140 9.37 2.95 28.28
N ARG A 141 10.55 3.57 28.16
CA ARG A 141 11.60 3.45 29.21
C ARG A 141 11.18 4.14 30.51
N ASP A 142 10.55 5.31 30.40
CA ASP A 142 10.19 6.14 31.56
C ASP A 142 8.97 5.56 32.31
N GLU A 143 8.00 5.00 31.59
CA GLU A 143 6.73 4.49 32.14
C GLU A 143 6.72 2.97 32.38
N GLY A 144 7.80 2.27 32.06
CA GLY A 144 7.85 0.80 32.15
C GLY A 144 6.83 0.11 31.20
N ALA A 145 6.45 0.78 30.12
CA ALA A 145 5.50 0.26 29.15
C ALA A 145 6.19 -0.64 28.13
N HIS A 146 5.42 -1.54 27.50
CA HIS A 146 5.94 -2.44 26.46
C HIS A 146 5.71 -1.85 25.07
N PHE A 147 6.80 -1.70 24.30
CA PHE A 147 6.72 -1.25 22.91
C PHE A 147 6.33 -2.40 21.97
N LEU A 148 5.25 -2.23 21.21
CA LEU A 148 4.81 -3.17 20.19
C LEU A 148 5.34 -2.72 18.82
N ALA A 149 6.28 -3.48 18.28
CA ALA A 149 6.86 -3.24 16.97
C ALA A 149 5.84 -3.53 15.84
N PRO A 150 5.84 -2.74 14.75
CA PRO A 150 4.88 -2.91 13.66
C PRO A 150 5.15 -4.15 12.77
N PHE A 151 6.34 -4.74 12.82
CA PHE A 151 6.75 -5.88 11.99
C PHE A 151 7.99 -6.63 12.49
N ASP A 152 8.98 -5.93 13.07
CA ASP A 152 10.29 -6.52 13.40
C ASP A 152 10.32 -7.11 14.82
N ASP A 153 9.45 -8.09 15.02
CA ASP A 153 9.30 -8.80 16.29
C ASP A 153 8.87 -10.25 16.03
N ALA A 154 9.44 -11.21 16.75
CA ALA A 154 9.18 -12.63 16.55
C ALA A 154 7.72 -13.01 16.78
N ASP A 155 7.10 -12.45 17.82
CA ASP A 155 5.71 -12.74 18.18
C ASP A 155 4.73 -12.07 17.19
N VAL A 156 5.10 -10.89 16.64
CA VAL A 156 4.36 -10.25 15.55
C VAL A 156 4.44 -11.12 14.29
N ILE A 157 5.62 -11.58 13.89
CA ILE A 157 5.82 -12.42 12.70
C ILE A 157 5.03 -13.73 12.82
N GLU A 158 5.00 -14.36 13.99
CA GLU A 158 4.18 -15.55 14.25
C GLU A 158 2.67 -15.26 14.09
N GLY A 159 2.20 -14.12 14.60
CA GLY A 159 0.82 -13.70 14.41
C GLY A 159 0.47 -13.51 12.94
N GLN A 160 1.37 -12.92 12.13
CA GLN A 160 1.16 -12.76 10.69
C GLN A 160 1.16 -14.09 9.93
N ALA A 161 1.89 -15.11 10.43
CA ALA A 161 1.91 -16.45 9.84
C ALA A 161 0.53 -17.13 9.88
N SER A 162 -0.40 -16.70 10.74
CA SER A 162 -1.78 -17.20 10.78
C SER A 162 -2.51 -17.06 9.45
N VAL A 163 -2.15 -16.07 8.64
CA VAL A 163 -2.67 -15.91 7.26
C VAL A 163 -2.37 -17.14 6.42
N ALA A 164 -1.16 -17.69 6.54
CA ALA A 164 -0.74 -18.87 5.79
C ALA A 164 -1.42 -20.15 6.28
N VAL A 165 -1.65 -20.26 7.59
CA VAL A 165 -2.40 -21.38 8.18
C VAL A 165 -3.79 -21.42 7.58
N GLU A 166 -4.50 -20.29 7.60
CA GLU A 166 -5.85 -20.17 7.04
C GLU A 166 -5.89 -20.43 5.53
N ILE A 167 -4.87 -19.96 4.76
CA ILE A 167 -4.79 -20.23 3.31
C ILE A 167 -4.76 -21.73 3.05
N VAL A 168 -3.92 -22.49 3.73
CA VAL A 168 -3.78 -23.94 3.52
C VAL A 168 -5.06 -24.66 3.94
N GLU A 169 -5.64 -24.29 5.06
CA GLU A 169 -6.87 -24.91 5.57
C GLU A 169 -8.07 -24.63 4.67
N GLN A 170 -8.28 -23.39 4.23
CA GLN A 170 -9.40 -22.98 3.39
C GLN A 170 -9.28 -23.51 1.95
N LEU A 171 -8.06 -23.58 1.41
CA LEU A 171 -7.82 -24.13 0.08
C LEU A 171 -7.86 -25.68 0.07
N GLY A 172 -7.60 -26.30 1.23
CA GLY A 172 -7.48 -27.77 1.38
C GLY A 172 -6.27 -28.38 0.70
N ARG A 173 -5.37 -27.57 0.18
CA ARG A 173 -4.12 -27.95 -0.52
C ARG A 173 -3.10 -26.81 -0.47
N ALA A 174 -1.85 -27.11 -0.84
CA ALA A 174 -0.85 -26.07 -1.06
C ALA A 174 -1.19 -25.24 -2.32
N PRO A 175 -1.09 -23.90 -2.30
CA PRO A 175 -1.12 -23.10 -3.51
C PRO A 175 0.18 -23.24 -4.31
N ASP A 176 0.12 -23.11 -5.64
CA ASP A 176 1.34 -23.10 -6.47
C ASP A 176 2.17 -21.84 -6.24
N LEU A 177 1.50 -20.71 -6.02
CA LEU A 177 2.14 -19.41 -5.83
C LEU A 177 1.39 -18.57 -4.80
N VAL A 178 2.14 -17.91 -3.92
CA VAL A 178 1.62 -16.86 -3.04
C VAL A 178 2.29 -15.54 -3.35
N VAL A 179 1.48 -14.50 -3.57
CA VAL A 179 1.92 -13.13 -3.84
C VAL A 179 1.69 -12.27 -2.61
N LEU A 180 2.75 -11.68 -2.09
CA LEU A 180 2.80 -11.01 -0.79
C LEU A 180 3.25 -9.55 -0.93
N PRO A 181 2.48 -8.58 -0.44
CA PRO A 181 2.95 -7.21 -0.30
C PRO A 181 4.01 -7.10 0.79
N VAL A 182 5.03 -6.27 0.55
CA VAL A 182 6.14 -6.06 1.47
C VAL A 182 6.30 -4.57 1.77
N GLY A 183 6.36 -4.25 3.06
CA GLY A 183 6.88 -3.01 3.61
C GLY A 183 8.02 -3.37 4.57
N GLY A 184 7.76 -3.40 5.88
CA GLY A 184 8.75 -3.87 6.87
C GLY A 184 9.01 -5.39 6.91
N GLY A 185 8.32 -6.18 6.09
CA GLY A 185 8.56 -7.60 5.88
C GLY A 185 7.82 -8.55 6.82
N GLY A 186 7.08 -8.09 7.84
CA GLY A 186 6.47 -8.96 8.86
C GLY A 186 5.48 -9.99 8.30
N LEU A 187 4.60 -9.59 7.38
CA LEU A 187 3.66 -10.49 6.71
C LEU A 187 4.39 -11.50 5.84
N ALA A 188 5.28 -11.01 4.97
CA ALA A 188 6.05 -11.85 4.06
C ALA A 188 6.91 -12.87 4.81
N ALA A 189 7.59 -12.44 5.88
CA ALA A 189 8.39 -13.31 6.75
C ALA A 189 7.53 -14.39 7.42
N GLY A 190 6.39 -14.01 8.00
CA GLY A 190 5.49 -14.95 8.67
C GLY A 190 4.91 -15.99 7.73
N VAL A 191 4.28 -15.53 6.64
CA VAL A 191 3.62 -16.41 5.66
C VAL A 191 4.62 -17.34 4.98
N SER A 192 5.72 -16.81 4.49
CA SER A 192 6.72 -17.64 3.79
C SER A 192 7.43 -18.62 4.72
N SER A 193 7.74 -18.23 5.96
CA SER A 193 8.34 -19.15 6.94
C SER A 193 7.44 -20.35 7.22
N TYR A 194 6.15 -20.14 7.37
CA TYR A 194 5.20 -21.24 7.60
C TYR A 194 5.08 -22.14 6.36
N LEU A 195 4.80 -21.57 5.19
CA LEU A 195 4.56 -22.36 3.97
C LEU A 195 5.80 -23.12 3.51
N ARG A 196 6.99 -22.58 3.67
CA ARG A 196 8.24 -23.30 3.32
C ARG A 196 8.47 -24.57 4.14
N GLU A 197 7.84 -24.71 5.31
CA GLU A 197 7.94 -25.91 6.13
C GLU A 197 6.77 -26.89 5.92
N VAL A 198 5.56 -26.38 5.58
CA VAL A 198 4.35 -27.22 5.51
C VAL A 198 3.83 -27.43 4.09
N ALA A 199 4.24 -26.59 3.14
CA ALA A 199 3.81 -26.57 1.73
C ALA A 199 5.03 -26.27 0.84
N THR A 200 6.03 -27.14 0.88
CA THR A 200 7.39 -26.92 0.33
C THR A 200 7.43 -26.62 -1.17
N GLU A 201 6.41 -27.01 -1.94
CA GLU A 201 6.30 -26.75 -3.39
C GLU A 201 5.74 -25.35 -3.69
N THR A 202 5.21 -24.64 -2.68
CA THR A 202 4.67 -23.29 -2.87
C THR A 202 5.78 -22.31 -3.22
N ARG A 203 5.60 -21.58 -4.32
CA ARG A 203 6.48 -20.49 -4.74
C ARG A 203 6.00 -19.15 -4.16
N PHE A 204 6.89 -18.17 -4.19
CA PHE A 204 6.60 -16.83 -3.66
C PHE A 204 6.97 -15.74 -4.66
N ARG A 205 6.15 -14.69 -4.68
CA ARG A 205 6.49 -13.39 -5.25
C ARG A 205 6.21 -12.32 -4.21
N PHE A 206 7.17 -11.46 -4.05
CA PHE A 206 7.11 -10.32 -3.12
C PHE A 206 6.88 -9.06 -3.94
N VAL A 207 6.06 -8.15 -3.44
CA VAL A 207 5.74 -6.91 -4.16
C VAL A 207 5.95 -5.72 -3.24
N GLU A 208 6.82 -4.81 -3.64
CA GLU A 208 7.08 -3.55 -2.98
C GLU A 208 6.65 -2.38 -3.88
N PRO A 209 6.28 -1.21 -3.32
CA PRO A 209 6.16 -0.01 -4.12
C PRO A 209 7.53 0.38 -4.67
N LEU A 210 7.57 0.91 -5.89
CA LEU A 210 8.82 1.30 -6.55
C LEU A 210 9.63 2.29 -5.70
N GLY A 211 8.95 3.27 -5.09
CA GLY A 211 9.57 4.26 -4.22
C GLY A 211 9.83 3.78 -2.79
N GLY A 212 9.70 2.48 -2.49
CA GLY A 212 9.89 1.90 -1.15
C GLY A 212 10.50 0.50 -1.17
N ALA A 213 11.45 0.22 -2.08
CA ALA A 213 12.04 -1.09 -2.37
C ALA A 213 13.05 -1.56 -1.30
N SER A 214 12.62 -1.67 -0.04
CA SER A 214 13.52 -1.97 1.10
C SER A 214 14.01 -3.41 1.14
N LEU A 215 13.18 -4.41 0.80
CA LEU A 215 13.55 -5.82 0.72
C LEU A 215 14.48 -6.06 -0.47
N LYS A 216 14.11 -5.57 -1.66
CA LYS A 216 14.93 -5.78 -2.87
C LYS A 216 16.33 -5.23 -2.68
N THR A 217 16.44 -3.98 -2.19
CA THR A 217 17.73 -3.35 -1.88
C THR A 217 18.51 -4.15 -0.84
N ALA A 218 17.85 -4.63 0.21
CA ALA A 218 18.50 -5.44 1.25
C ALA A 218 19.04 -6.77 0.69
N LEU A 219 18.28 -7.44 -0.19
CA LEU A 219 18.73 -8.69 -0.84
C LEU A 219 19.90 -8.46 -1.80
N GLU A 220 19.92 -7.34 -2.52
CA GLU A 220 21.02 -6.97 -3.43
C GLU A 220 22.30 -6.59 -2.66
N GLN A 221 22.17 -6.04 -1.47
CA GLN A 221 23.31 -5.59 -0.65
C GLN A 221 23.72 -6.58 0.45
N GLY A 222 22.96 -7.68 0.60
CA GLY A 222 23.25 -8.72 1.60
C GLY A 222 22.89 -8.34 3.04
N GLY A 223 22.05 -7.31 3.25
CA GLY A 223 21.59 -6.91 4.58
C GLY A 223 20.64 -5.70 4.57
N PRO A 224 19.93 -5.45 5.68
CA PRO A 224 19.01 -4.32 5.79
C PRO A 224 19.71 -2.97 5.67
N VAL A 225 19.28 -2.16 4.72
CA VAL A 225 19.83 -0.83 4.44
C VAL A 225 18.72 0.22 4.48
N LYS A 226 19.01 1.40 5.02
CA LYS A 226 18.06 2.52 5.01
C LYS A 226 18.08 3.19 3.64
N LEU A 227 16.91 3.20 2.99
CA LEU A 227 16.73 3.91 1.72
C LEU A 227 16.90 5.43 1.93
N PRO A 228 17.53 6.15 0.99
CA PRO A 228 17.76 7.59 1.12
C PRO A 228 16.47 8.41 1.01
N ARG A 229 15.50 7.92 0.24
CA ARG A 229 14.16 8.49 0.06
C ARG A 229 13.14 7.40 -0.04
N VAL A 230 11.91 7.68 0.40
CA VAL A 230 10.75 6.79 0.27
C VAL A 230 9.58 7.62 -0.23
N ASN A 231 8.88 7.11 -1.23
CA ASN A 231 7.61 7.68 -1.66
C ASN A 231 6.51 7.20 -0.70
N SER A 232 5.87 8.14 -0.02
CA SER A 232 4.86 7.84 1.00
C SER A 232 3.47 7.54 0.45
N PHE A 233 3.27 7.55 -0.86
CA PHE A 233 1.95 7.29 -1.47
C PHE A 233 1.35 5.95 -1.02
N VAL A 234 2.17 4.89 -0.97
CA VAL A 234 1.79 3.55 -0.48
C VAL A 234 2.11 3.45 1.01
N ASP A 235 1.47 4.26 1.84
CA ASP A 235 1.79 4.47 3.26
C ASP A 235 1.86 3.18 4.10
N GLY A 236 1.04 2.16 3.77
CA GLY A 236 1.06 0.84 4.43
C GLY A 236 2.30 -0.03 4.12
N ALA A 237 3.06 0.28 3.05
CA ALA A 237 4.25 -0.45 2.62
C ALA A 237 5.48 0.45 2.38
N ALA A 238 5.35 1.76 2.49
CA ALA A 238 6.45 2.73 2.31
C ALA A 238 7.38 2.73 3.54
N VAL A 239 8.26 1.74 3.65
CA VAL A 239 9.16 1.54 4.79
C VAL A 239 10.61 1.76 4.35
N ALA A 240 11.29 2.71 5.02
CA ALA A 240 12.65 3.09 4.64
C ALA A 240 13.71 1.99 4.85
N LYS A 241 13.47 1.05 5.76
CA LYS A 241 14.37 -0.06 6.06
C LYS A 241 13.55 -1.29 6.43
N ILE A 242 13.79 -2.42 5.79
CA ILE A 242 13.23 -3.70 6.22
C ILE A 242 13.73 -4.06 7.63
N GLY A 243 12.94 -4.79 8.41
CA GLY A 243 13.34 -5.21 9.74
C GLY A 243 14.51 -6.20 9.73
N ASP A 244 15.31 -6.18 10.79
CA ASP A 244 16.47 -7.07 10.91
C ASP A 244 16.05 -8.55 11.12
N LEU A 245 14.99 -8.79 11.91
CA LEU A 245 14.40 -10.13 12.11
C LEU A 245 13.65 -10.60 10.86
N THR A 246 12.87 -9.69 10.25
CA THR A 246 12.11 -10.02 9.04
C THR A 246 13.04 -10.34 7.89
N PHE A 247 14.14 -9.59 7.72
CA PHE A 247 15.15 -9.87 6.71
C PHE A 247 15.79 -11.25 6.91
N ARG A 248 16.23 -11.59 8.12
CA ARG A 248 16.80 -12.93 8.41
C ARG A 248 15.88 -14.09 8.05
N ARG A 249 14.56 -13.86 8.02
CA ARG A 249 13.58 -14.86 7.56
C ARG A 249 13.32 -14.84 6.06
N LEU A 250 13.77 -13.78 5.38
CA LEU A 250 13.58 -13.57 3.95
C LEU A 250 14.89 -13.61 3.14
N ASP A 251 16.07 -13.76 3.79
CA ASP A 251 17.40 -13.78 3.17
C ASP A 251 17.63 -14.93 2.18
N TRP A 252 16.81 -15.97 2.25
CA TRP A 252 16.78 -17.05 1.27
C TRP A 252 16.19 -16.61 -0.08
N ALA A 253 15.41 -15.53 -0.12
CA ALA A 253 14.82 -15.01 -1.34
C ALA A 253 15.90 -14.38 -2.22
N ARG A 254 15.67 -14.42 -3.53
CA ARG A 254 16.53 -13.73 -4.50
C ARG A 254 15.90 -12.42 -4.94
N PRO A 255 16.67 -11.38 -5.32
CA PRO A 255 16.13 -10.10 -5.76
C PRO A 255 15.11 -10.20 -6.90
N ASN A 256 15.23 -11.20 -7.78
CA ASN A 256 14.28 -11.43 -8.89
C ASN A 256 12.92 -11.98 -8.46
N LEU A 257 12.75 -12.37 -7.19
CA LEU A 257 11.45 -12.72 -6.62
C LEU A 257 10.69 -11.49 -6.11
N VAL A 258 11.35 -10.31 -6.08
CA VAL A 258 10.78 -9.06 -5.62
C VAL A 258 10.45 -8.16 -6.81
N HIS A 259 9.16 -7.93 -7.01
CA HIS A 259 8.62 -7.04 -8.03
C HIS A 259 8.40 -5.65 -7.46
N LEU A 260 8.64 -4.63 -8.28
CA LEU A 260 8.43 -3.25 -7.90
C LEU A 260 7.22 -2.69 -8.64
N ALA A 261 6.20 -2.30 -7.90
CA ALA A 261 4.97 -1.74 -8.43
C ALA A 261 5.07 -0.21 -8.49
N PRO A 262 5.00 0.42 -9.69
CA PRO A 262 4.90 1.86 -9.78
C PRO A 262 3.64 2.38 -9.08
N GLU A 263 3.76 3.43 -8.28
CA GLU A 263 2.68 3.99 -7.47
C GLU A 263 1.45 4.37 -8.30
N ASP A 264 1.68 4.94 -9.48
CA ASP A 264 0.60 5.36 -10.38
C ASP A 264 -0.13 4.16 -11.04
N ARG A 265 0.58 3.03 -11.26
CA ARG A 265 -0.04 1.78 -11.75
C ARG A 265 -0.92 1.15 -10.67
N ILE A 266 -0.49 1.17 -9.41
CA ILE A 266 -1.29 0.68 -8.28
C ILE A 266 -2.66 1.39 -8.24
N CYS A 267 -2.71 2.67 -8.62
CA CYS A 267 -3.98 3.41 -8.72
C CYS A 267 -4.96 2.81 -9.72
N ILE A 268 -4.48 2.31 -10.86
CA ILE A 268 -5.32 1.60 -11.85
C ILE A 268 -5.91 0.33 -11.21
N THR A 269 -5.09 -0.46 -10.55
CA THR A 269 -5.51 -1.68 -9.87
C THR A 269 -6.52 -1.40 -8.76
N MET A 270 -6.31 -0.34 -7.97
CA MET A 270 -7.28 0.08 -6.94
C MET A 270 -8.65 0.43 -7.55
N LEU A 271 -8.65 1.21 -8.63
CA LEU A 271 -9.90 1.59 -9.33
C LEU A 271 -10.58 0.40 -9.99
N GLU A 272 -9.82 -0.54 -10.53
CA GLU A 272 -10.38 -1.78 -11.11
C GLU A 272 -11.03 -2.63 -10.01
N MET A 273 -10.34 -2.88 -8.89
CA MET A 273 -10.90 -3.64 -7.78
C MET A 273 -12.15 -2.97 -7.20
N LEU A 274 -12.18 -1.63 -7.14
CA LEU A 274 -13.33 -0.89 -6.68
C LEU A 274 -14.52 -0.99 -7.66
N ASN A 275 -14.27 -0.74 -8.96
CA ASN A 275 -15.34 -0.57 -9.94
C ASN A 275 -15.87 -1.91 -10.49
N VAL A 276 -15.02 -2.93 -10.62
CA VAL A 276 -15.39 -4.23 -11.18
C VAL A 276 -15.81 -5.20 -10.07
N GLU A 277 -15.05 -5.24 -8.97
CA GLU A 277 -15.24 -6.24 -7.91
C GLU A 277 -15.98 -5.68 -6.68
N GLY A 278 -16.17 -4.37 -6.58
CA GLY A 278 -16.72 -3.73 -5.37
C GLY A 278 -15.81 -3.86 -4.15
N ILE A 279 -14.51 -4.09 -4.38
CA ILE A 279 -13.52 -4.29 -3.32
C ILE A 279 -12.73 -3.01 -3.09
N VAL A 280 -12.82 -2.47 -1.87
CA VAL A 280 -12.04 -1.31 -1.46
C VAL A 280 -10.69 -1.77 -0.90
N LEU A 281 -9.61 -1.42 -1.59
CA LEU A 281 -8.24 -1.66 -1.15
C LEU A 281 -7.51 -0.34 -0.91
N GLU A 282 -6.69 -0.28 0.13
CA GLU A 282 -5.66 0.75 0.24
C GLU A 282 -4.50 0.45 -0.73
N PRO A 283 -3.62 1.41 -1.04
CA PRO A 283 -2.53 1.18 -2.00
C PRO A 283 -1.69 -0.06 -1.67
N ALA A 284 -1.33 -0.28 -0.40
CA ALA A 284 -0.58 -1.46 0.04
C ALA A 284 -1.38 -2.76 -0.14
N GLY A 285 -2.71 -2.70 0.01
CA GLY A 285 -3.61 -3.85 -0.18
C GLY A 285 -3.71 -4.30 -1.63
N ALA A 286 -3.50 -3.39 -2.59
CA ALA A 286 -3.58 -3.67 -4.02
C ALA A 286 -2.28 -4.28 -4.60
N LEU A 287 -1.13 -4.17 -3.92
CA LEU A 287 0.19 -4.58 -4.44
C LEU A 287 0.21 -6.01 -4.97
N SER A 288 -0.39 -6.96 -4.26
CA SER A 288 -0.38 -8.38 -4.65
C SER A 288 -1.19 -8.67 -5.92
N VAL A 289 -2.17 -7.84 -6.23
CA VAL A 289 -2.98 -7.92 -7.46
C VAL A 289 -2.31 -7.16 -8.60
N ASP A 290 -1.69 -6.02 -8.29
CA ASP A 290 -1.06 -5.13 -9.25
C ASP A 290 0.04 -5.79 -10.10
N VAL A 291 0.75 -6.76 -9.53
CA VAL A 291 1.85 -7.46 -10.21
C VAL A 291 1.39 -8.58 -11.16
N LEU A 292 0.13 -9.00 -11.12
CA LEU A 292 -0.36 -10.14 -11.92
C LEU A 292 -0.09 -10.03 -13.44
N PRO A 293 -0.15 -8.86 -14.08
CA PRO A 293 0.23 -8.72 -15.48
C PRO A 293 1.68 -9.15 -15.77
N GLU A 294 2.62 -8.86 -14.85
CA GLU A 294 4.02 -9.25 -14.99
C GLU A 294 4.23 -10.76 -14.82
N LEU A 295 3.32 -11.42 -14.11
CA LEU A 295 3.36 -12.85 -13.81
C LEU A 295 2.52 -13.69 -14.78
N ALA A 296 1.84 -13.08 -15.76
CA ALA A 296 0.80 -13.73 -16.58
C ALA A 296 1.24 -15.08 -17.20
N ASP A 297 2.46 -15.16 -17.75
CA ASP A 297 2.98 -16.40 -18.32
C ASP A 297 3.34 -17.44 -17.25
N GLU A 298 3.83 -16.99 -16.10
CA GLU A 298 4.22 -17.86 -14.99
C GLU A 298 3.01 -18.52 -14.32
N ILE A 299 1.90 -17.80 -14.20
CA ILE A 299 0.73 -18.21 -13.41
C ILE A 299 -0.30 -19.00 -14.19
N ARG A 300 -0.21 -19.05 -15.49
CA ARG A 300 -1.18 -19.78 -16.34
C ARG A 300 -1.36 -21.23 -15.90
N GLY A 301 -2.62 -21.62 -15.67
CA GLY A 301 -2.99 -22.96 -15.21
C GLY A 301 -2.64 -23.26 -13.75
N LYS A 302 -2.21 -22.27 -12.95
CA LYS A 302 -1.81 -22.45 -11.55
C LYS A 302 -2.84 -21.87 -10.57
N THR A 303 -2.73 -22.36 -9.35
CA THR A 303 -3.45 -21.82 -8.19
C THR A 303 -2.59 -20.74 -7.53
N VAL A 304 -3.05 -19.49 -7.59
CA VAL A 304 -2.33 -18.32 -7.11
C VAL A 304 -3.13 -17.66 -6.00
N VAL A 305 -2.49 -17.40 -4.87
CA VAL A 305 -3.10 -16.65 -3.77
C VAL A 305 -2.48 -15.26 -3.67
N CYS A 306 -3.28 -14.23 -3.87
CA CYS A 306 -2.91 -12.83 -3.64
C CYS A 306 -3.40 -12.40 -2.26
N VAL A 307 -2.51 -11.90 -1.40
CA VAL A 307 -2.91 -11.39 -0.09
C VAL A 307 -3.30 -9.91 -0.21
N THR A 308 -4.60 -9.62 -0.14
CA THR A 308 -5.12 -8.24 -0.06
C THR A 308 -4.99 -7.74 1.38
N SER A 309 -3.86 -7.10 1.66
CA SER A 309 -3.35 -6.87 3.02
C SER A 309 -4.13 -5.85 3.85
N GLY A 310 -4.90 -4.96 3.21
CA GLY A 310 -5.70 -3.96 3.90
C GLY A 310 -6.61 -3.16 2.97
N GLY A 311 -7.68 -2.61 3.58
CA GLY A 311 -8.70 -1.79 2.93
C GLY A 311 -8.97 -0.47 3.66
N ASN A 312 -8.01 0.04 4.44
CA ASN A 312 -8.13 1.31 5.16
C ASN A 312 -7.90 2.53 4.27
N PHE A 313 -8.50 2.50 3.08
CA PHE A 313 -8.37 3.58 2.12
C PHE A 313 -9.00 4.87 2.65
N ASP A 314 -8.31 5.98 2.42
CA ASP A 314 -8.81 7.31 2.65
C ASP A 314 -9.51 7.83 1.40
N PHE A 315 -10.84 7.92 1.46
CA PHE A 315 -11.65 8.33 0.31
C PHE A 315 -11.43 9.79 -0.12
N GLU A 316 -10.88 10.64 0.74
CA GLU A 316 -10.49 12.00 0.35
C GLU A 316 -9.36 11.98 -0.70
N ARG A 317 -8.59 10.88 -0.76
CA ARG A 317 -7.55 10.66 -1.76
C ARG A 317 -8.05 10.06 -3.08
N LEU A 318 -9.35 9.77 -3.21
CA LEU A 318 -9.89 9.19 -4.45
C LEU A 318 -9.65 10.06 -5.70
N PRO A 319 -9.75 11.40 -5.63
CA PRO A 319 -9.38 12.26 -6.76
C PRO A 319 -7.90 12.11 -7.16
N GLU A 320 -6.98 12.04 -6.18
CA GLU A 320 -5.55 11.79 -6.43
C GLU A 320 -5.34 10.43 -7.11
N VAL A 321 -5.99 9.38 -6.63
CA VAL A 321 -5.90 8.02 -7.21
C VAL A 321 -6.38 8.01 -8.66
N LYS A 322 -7.52 8.68 -8.95
CA LYS A 322 -8.05 8.79 -10.30
C LYS A 322 -7.10 9.55 -11.23
N GLU A 323 -6.56 10.66 -10.75
CA GLU A 323 -5.60 11.50 -11.47
C GLU A 323 -4.33 10.71 -11.86
N ARG A 324 -3.72 10.02 -10.89
CA ARG A 324 -2.54 9.18 -11.10
C ARG A 324 -2.80 8.06 -12.10
N ALA A 325 -3.94 7.37 -11.95
CA ALA A 325 -4.35 6.29 -12.84
C ALA A 325 -4.53 6.78 -14.29
N GLN A 326 -5.20 7.92 -14.50
CA GLN A 326 -5.41 8.48 -15.84
C GLN A 326 -4.09 8.92 -16.50
N ARG A 327 -3.19 9.54 -15.73
CA ARG A 327 -1.86 9.93 -16.23
C ARG A 327 -1.02 8.71 -16.61
N TYR A 328 -0.97 7.69 -15.77
CA TYR A 328 -0.24 6.46 -16.05
C TYR A 328 -0.79 5.71 -17.28
N ALA A 329 -2.10 5.67 -17.43
CA ALA A 329 -2.76 5.08 -18.59
C ALA A 329 -2.62 5.93 -19.88
N GLY A 330 -2.01 7.11 -19.80
CA GLY A 330 -1.90 8.04 -20.94
C GLY A 330 -3.23 8.68 -21.35
N LEU A 331 -4.25 8.63 -20.47
CA LEU A 331 -5.59 9.19 -20.73
C LEU A 331 -5.73 10.64 -20.27
N LYS A 332 -4.72 11.17 -19.58
CA LYS A 332 -4.67 12.56 -19.15
C LYS A 332 -3.27 13.12 -19.31
N LYS A 333 -3.19 14.32 -19.87
CA LYS A 333 -1.96 15.05 -20.06
C LYS A 333 -2.08 16.51 -19.69
N TYR A 334 -0.96 17.09 -19.29
CA TYR A 334 -0.84 18.51 -18.97
C TYR A 334 0.16 19.19 -19.89
N PHE A 335 -0.23 20.37 -20.38
CA PHE A 335 0.60 21.17 -21.27
C PHE A 335 0.73 22.61 -20.79
N ILE A 336 1.91 23.19 -20.98
CA ILE A 336 2.09 24.64 -20.96
C ILE A 336 2.14 25.08 -22.40
N LEU A 337 1.16 25.94 -22.80
CA LEU A 337 1.06 26.47 -24.15
C LEU A 337 1.51 27.95 -24.18
N ARG A 338 2.11 28.34 -25.29
CA ARG A 338 2.34 29.75 -25.62
C ARG A 338 1.25 30.19 -26.61
N MET A 339 0.24 30.88 -26.09
CA MET A 339 -0.90 31.32 -26.90
C MET A 339 -0.70 32.75 -27.40
N PRO A 340 -0.86 33.03 -28.72
CA PRO A 340 -0.83 34.39 -29.26
C PRO A 340 -1.89 35.26 -28.61
N GLN A 341 -1.54 36.49 -28.18
CA GLN A 341 -2.48 37.43 -27.57
C GLN A 341 -3.27 38.20 -28.60
N ARG A 342 -4.06 37.52 -29.44
CA ARG A 342 -4.95 38.09 -30.45
C ARG A 342 -6.37 37.52 -30.31
N PRO A 343 -7.39 38.27 -30.77
CA PRO A 343 -8.74 37.75 -30.86
C PRO A 343 -8.82 36.46 -31.69
N GLY A 344 -9.56 35.46 -31.19
CA GLY A 344 -9.76 34.19 -31.87
C GLY A 344 -8.74 33.12 -31.57
N ALA A 345 -7.56 33.40 -30.97
CA ALA A 345 -6.52 32.42 -30.69
C ALA A 345 -7.01 31.23 -29.81
N LEU A 346 -7.83 31.52 -28.80
CA LEU A 346 -8.43 30.46 -27.99
C LEU A 346 -9.41 29.59 -28.80
N ARG A 347 -10.21 30.18 -29.68
CA ARG A 347 -11.13 29.42 -30.54
C ARG A 347 -10.36 28.50 -31.48
N GLU A 348 -9.28 28.98 -32.06
CA GLU A 348 -8.39 28.20 -32.91
C GLU A 348 -7.80 27.02 -32.14
N PHE A 349 -7.28 27.24 -30.93
CA PHE A 349 -6.82 26.18 -30.06
C PHE A 349 -7.91 25.13 -29.74
N LEU A 350 -9.10 25.59 -29.33
CA LEU A 350 -10.20 24.69 -29.00
C LEU A 350 -10.66 23.84 -30.20
N SER A 351 -10.52 24.33 -31.44
CA SER A 351 -10.83 23.55 -32.64
C SER A 351 -9.86 22.41 -32.89
N MET A 352 -8.72 22.33 -32.17
CA MET A 352 -7.76 21.24 -32.25
C MET A 352 -8.11 20.05 -31.35
N LEU A 353 -9.02 20.23 -30.39
CA LEU A 353 -9.52 19.15 -29.56
C LEU A 353 -10.37 18.19 -30.39
N GLY A 354 -10.23 16.89 -30.16
CA GLY A 354 -11.07 15.86 -30.75
C GLY A 354 -12.41 15.71 -30.01
N PRO A 355 -13.34 14.93 -30.57
CA PRO A 355 -14.67 14.76 -30.00
C PRO A 355 -14.70 13.97 -28.68
N GLU A 356 -13.59 13.32 -28.34
CA GLU A 356 -13.43 12.55 -27.10
C GLU A 356 -12.50 13.24 -26.09
N ASP A 357 -11.98 14.43 -26.44
CA ASP A 357 -11.07 15.20 -25.60
C ASP A 357 -11.86 16.18 -24.74
N ASP A 358 -11.58 16.21 -23.44
CA ASP A 358 -12.20 17.14 -22.49
C ASP A 358 -11.14 17.93 -21.74
N ILE A 359 -11.46 19.17 -21.40
CA ILE A 359 -10.56 20.05 -20.65
C ILE A 359 -10.83 19.88 -19.15
N SER A 360 -9.90 19.27 -18.45
CA SER A 360 -9.98 19.08 -17.01
C SER A 360 -9.40 20.26 -16.21
N ARG A 361 -8.52 21.05 -16.83
CA ARG A 361 -7.91 22.25 -16.22
C ARG A 361 -7.59 23.27 -17.29
N PHE A 362 -7.86 24.56 -17.02
CA PHE A 362 -7.52 25.66 -17.92
C PHE A 362 -7.18 26.91 -17.14
N GLU A 363 -5.93 27.35 -17.22
CA GLU A 363 -5.46 28.59 -16.59
C GLU A 363 -4.75 29.46 -17.63
N TYR A 364 -5.29 30.62 -17.90
CA TYR A 364 -4.72 31.57 -18.86
C TYR A 364 -4.19 32.81 -18.16
N LEU A 365 -2.90 32.99 -18.23
CA LEU A 365 -2.20 34.16 -17.71
C LEU A 365 -1.86 35.11 -18.84
N LYS A 366 -2.75 36.14 -19.03
CA LYS A 366 -2.47 37.23 -19.94
C LYS A 366 -1.45 38.19 -19.32
N LYS A 367 -0.31 38.37 -20.01
CA LYS A 367 0.73 39.33 -19.61
C LYS A 367 0.65 40.57 -20.48
N SER A 368 0.44 41.77 -19.87
CA SER A 368 0.53 43.03 -20.57
C SER A 368 1.89 43.24 -21.24
N ALA A 369 1.93 43.85 -22.42
CA ALA A 369 3.14 44.14 -23.19
C ALA A 369 3.94 42.94 -23.73
N ARG A 370 3.31 41.75 -23.92
CA ARG A 370 3.89 40.61 -24.61
C ARG A 370 3.01 40.09 -25.71
N ASN A 371 3.60 39.53 -26.77
CA ASN A 371 2.86 38.98 -27.91
C ASN A 371 2.19 37.62 -27.58
N PHE A 372 2.64 36.94 -26.52
CA PHE A 372 2.18 35.61 -26.11
C PHE A 372 1.82 35.59 -24.62
N GLY A 373 0.71 34.94 -24.31
CA GLY A 373 0.31 34.52 -22.96
C GLY A 373 0.71 33.05 -22.69
N SER A 374 0.84 32.69 -21.41
CA SER A 374 1.03 31.31 -21.01
C SER A 374 -0.30 30.70 -20.60
N VAL A 375 -0.59 29.48 -21.08
CA VAL A 375 -1.78 28.70 -20.70
C VAL A 375 -1.29 27.39 -20.10
N LEU A 376 -1.78 27.08 -18.89
CA LEU A 376 -1.70 25.75 -18.34
C LEU A 376 -3.01 25.03 -18.67
N ILE A 377 -2.92 23.89 -19.33
CA ILE A 377 -4.09 23.09 -19.68
C ILE A 377 -3.90 21.63 -19.31
N GLY A 378 -4.91 21.03 -18.70
CA GLY A 378 -5.08 19.61 -18.52
C GLY A 378 -6.16 19.09 -19.47
N ILE A 379 -5.85 18.03 -20.19
CA ILE A 379 -6.77 17.39 -21.16
C ILE A 379 -6.93 15.94 -20.77
N GLU A 380 -8.17 15.49 -20.71
CA GLU A 380 -8.57 14.09 -20.57
C GLU A 380 -9.08 13.55 -21.90
N THR A 381 -8.86 12.27 -22.17
CA THR A 381 -9.37 11.61 -23.37
C THR A 381 -9.76 10.17 -23.08
N LYS A 382 -10.52 9.54 -23.98
CA LYS A 382 -10.92 8.13 -23.84
C LYS A 382 -9.88 7.15 -24.33
N ARG A 383 -8.95 7.59 -25.19
CA ARG A 383 -7.91 6.76 -25.82
C ARG A 383 -6.59 7.52 -25.87
N ALA A 384 -5.51 6.90 -25.44
CA ALA A 384 -4.19 7.53 -25.39
C ALA A 384 -3.70 8.01 -26.78
N GLU A 385 -4.09 7.32 -27.84
CA GLU A 385 -3.75 7.67 -29.23
C GLU A 385 -4.30 9.04 -29.66
N ASN A 386 -5.38 9.52 -29.04
CA ASN A 386 -5.95 10.83 -29.32
C ASN A 386 -4.95 11.96 -29.07
N PHE A 387 -4.04 11.79 -28.11
CA PHE A 387 -2.98 12.78 -27.85
C PHE A 387 -1.97 12.88 -29.00
N VAL A 388 -1.70 11.81 -29.73
CA VAL A 388 -0.83 11.85 -30.93
C VAL A 388 -1.48 12.73 -31.99
N HIS A 389 -2.78 12.59 -32.20
CA HIS A 389 -3.53 13.43 -33.14
C HIS A 389 -3.65 14.88 -32.68
N PHE A 390 -3.85 15.09 -31.39
CA PHE A 390 -3.94 16.44 -30.80
C PHE A 390 -2.60 17.20 -30.93
N THR A 391 -1.48 16.58 -30.53
CA THR A 391 -0.16 17.22 -30.64
C THR A 391 0.22 17.49 -32.07
N GLY A 392 -0.09 16.55 -33.00
CA GLY A 392 0.13 16.75 -34.43
C GLY A 392 -0.66 17.95 -35.01
N ARG A 393 -1.92 18.18 -34.54
CA ARG A 393 -2.70 19.37 -34.95
C ARG A 393 -2.09 20.67 -34.38
N MET A 394 -1.60 20.65 -33.13
CA MET A 394 -0.92 21.80 -32.53
C MET A 394 0.37 22.16 -33.31
N GLU A 395 1.16 21.16 -33.68
CA GLU A 395 2.38 21.35 -34.47
C GLU A 395 2.09 21.89 -35.87
N ALA A 396 1.08 21.34 -36.55
CA ALA A 396 0.64 21.82 -37.86
C ALA A 396 0.14 23.27 -37.86
N ALA A 397 -0.37 23.75 -36.70
CA ALA A 397 -0.87 25.11 -36.49
C ALA A 397 0.19 26.03 -35.86
N ASP A 398 1.44 25.59 -35.75
CA ASP A 398 2.58 26.33 -35.15
C ASP A 398 2.35 26.77 -33.69
N PHE A 399 1.58 25.96 -32.93
CA PHE A 399 1.42 26.20 -31.50
C PHE A 399 2.62 25.65 -30.72
N THR A 400 3.35 26.52 -30.04
CA THR A 400 4.44 26.11 -29.15
C THR A 400 3.88 25.58 -27.84
N TYR A 401 4.21 24.35 -27.48
CA TYR A 401 3.80 23.74 -26.22
C TYR A 401 4.95 22.97 -25.55
N ARG A 402 4.77 22.71 -24.25
CA ARG A 402 5.60 21.80 -23.46
C ARG A 402 4.69 20.80 -22.76
N ASP A 403 4.87 19.50 -23.00
CA ASP A 403 4.23 18.45 -22.20
C ASP A 403 4.91 18.42 -20.82
N ILE A 404 4.14 18.60 -19.75
CA ILE A 404 4.58 18.63 -18.35
C ILE A 404 3.94 17.52 -17.53
N THR A 405 3.32 16.53 -18.19
CA THR A 405 2.58 15.45 -17.55
C THR A 405 3.42 14.69 -16.53
N HIS A 406 4.72 14.52 -16.79
CA HIS A 406 5.66 13.79 -15.94
C HIS A 406 6.71 14.70 -15.27
N ASP A 407 6.48 16.01 -15.23
CA ASP A 407 7.33 16.94 -14.51
C ASP A 407 7.02 16.88 -13.01
N GLU A 408 7.86 16.19 -12.23
CA GLU A 408 7.65 15.94 -10.80
C GLU A 408 7.47 17.23 -9.99
N ALA A 409 8.23 18.27 -10.31
CA ALA A 409 8.17 19.55 -9.59
C ALA A 409 6.83 20.29 -9.82
N LEU A 410 6.24 20.11 -10.99
CA LEU A 410 4.94 20.72 -11.32
C LEU A 410 3.77 19.81 -10.92
N ALA A 411 3.96 18.51 -10.86
CA ALA A 411 2.92 17.57 -10.46
C ALA A 411 2.36 17.87 -9.06
N GLU A 412 3.21 18.23 -8.09
CA GLU A 412 2.80 18.61 -6.73
C GLU A 412 1.89 19.85 -6.68
N PHE A 413 1.91 20.71 -7.72
CA PHE A 413 1.03 21.88 -7.84
C PHE A 413 -0.22 21.60 -8.69
N LEU A 414 -0.24 20.50 -9.42
CA LEU A 414 -1.30 20.15 -10.35
C LEU A 414 -2.34 19.18 -9.76
N ILE A 415 -1.90 18.40 -8.79
CA ILE A 415 -2.68 17.42 -8.05
C ILE A 415 -2.85 17.88 -6.61
#